data_12440123447ff3c10a0c48728159e678
#
_entry.id   12440123447ff3c10a0c48728159e678
#
_cell.length_a   1.000
_cell.length_b   1.000
_cell.length_c   1.000
_cell.angle_alpha   90.00
_cell.angle_beta   90.00
_cell.angle_gamma   90.00
#
_symmetry.space_group_name_H-M   'P 1'
#
loop_
_entity.id
_entity.type
_entity.pdbx_description
1 polymer ?
#
loop_
_entity_poly.entity_id
_entity_poly.type
_entity_poly.pdbx_seq_one_letter_code
_entity_poly.pdbx_strand_id
1 'polypeptide(L)'
;MEASVTIAGLKISAAAPSRLLHVRTLLPTIGVYLVLAFYGIDHQSLWEDEFLSLERTASSIPIWKDGHGFLYFALLNFWIRLGTSELVLRSLSVLFGAAVVGLTYAVGIRLLDRRSAVLATALVATSPFLIWYSQEARYVTLTLAATLLAMYLFERAVSDPRFRWWFVSGGATLVALFSFLSTLLLPLVQALYLTASPLRRPLLKQWAMCQIVVFAIFALWFVSGTHFLRAFLEARSAGAQIIANPTVFPFSADDNQVRPAVIPYTFFTLSAGFSLGPSPRELHADRSLAPLLAHAPILVLLGVLYGGLLVAGLSALRHRPDSGALLALWVVVPLLGVFAIAKLLNIYYVVRYVAIIFPAYVMILAYGIASFRRVGIQFMLVGAVLAVHGAALANYYYNPRYAREDTRAAAQFLTSKARSQDLILVVGTVSSLPHYYRGSSPLVPFVTPNGGWRSPEEQVRELSAHHDRLWLVQIRPWQVDRAGKVKTALDSAMANIEHQRFSGVDVYGYKQKK
;
A
#
# COMPACT_ATOMS: atom_id res chain seq x y z
N MET A 1 -7.94 13.44 44.54
CA MET A 1 -8.53 14.75 44.21
C MET A 1 -8.89 14.72 42.73
N GLU A 2 -10.18 14.44 42.45
CA GLU A 2 -10.71 14.39 41.09
C GLU A 2 -11.08 15.81 40.67
N ALA A 3 -10.41 16.32 39.65
CA ALA A 3 -10.76 17.58 39.06
C ALA A 3 -11.78 17.33 37.91
N SER A 4 -13.06 17.50 38.19
CA SER A 4 -14.10 17.55 37.19
C SER A 4 -14.21 18.98 36.65
N VAL A 5 -13.83 19.22 35.42
CA VAL A 5 -14.07 20.46 34.70
C VAL A 5 -15.29 20.25 33.81
N THR A 6 -16.39 20.90 34.16
CA THR A 6 -17.62 20.94 33.37
C THR A 6 -17.56 22.13 32.43
N ILE A 7 -17.35 21.92 31.16
CA ILE A 7 -17.55 22.91 30.09
C ILE A 7 -18.69 22.41 29.21
N ALA A 8 -19.77 23.19 29.16
CA ALA A 8 -20.94 23.01 28.27
C ALA A 8 -21.62 21.62 28.32
N GLY A 9 -21.96 21.14 29.51
CA GLY A 9 -22.88 20.00 29.66
C GLY A 9 -22.31 18.59 29.38
N LEU A 10 -21.06 18.44 29.02
CA LEU A 10 -20.39 17.14 28.85
C LEU A 10 -19.60 16.77 30.11
N LYS A 11 -20.13 15.83 30.90
CA LYS A 11 -19.35 15.12 31.93
C LYS A 11 -18.41 14.14 31.25
N ILE A 12 -17.17 14.55 30.99
CA ILE A 12 -16.09 13.61 30.62
C ILE A 12 -15.44 13.15 31.93
N SER A 13 -15.91 12.03 32.46
CA SER A 13 -15.23 11.32 33.54
C SER A 13 -14.02 10.59 32.96
N ALA A 14 -12.87 11.22 33.00
CA ALA A 14 -11.60 10.58 32.68
C ALA A 14 -10.95 10.05 33.96
N ALA A 15 -11.36 8.90 34.43
CA ALA A 15 -10.48 8.08 35.26
C ALA A 15 -9.30 7.64 34.37
N ALA A 16 -8.16 8.31 34.49
CA ALA A 16 -6.94 7.94 33.77
C ALA A 16 -6.49 6.56 34.29
N PRO A 17 -6.59 5.50 33.45
CA PRO A 17 -6.08 4.19 33.84
C PRO A 17 -4.58 4.30 34.08
N SER A 18 -4.07 3.56 35.07
CA SER A 18 -2.67 3.61 35.47
C SER A 18 -1.75 3.37 34.26
N ARG A 19 -0.71 4.18 34.08
CA ARG A 19 0.27 4.08 32.96
C ARG A 19 0.81 2.65 32.79
N LEU A 20 1.00 1.93 33.89
CA LEU A 20 1.43 0.52 33.91
C LEU A 20 0.48 -0.44 33.16
N LEU A 21 -0.82 -0.18 33.18
CA LEU A 21 -1.80 -1.05 32.55
C LEU A 21 -1.84 -0.88 31.02
N HIS A 22 -1.53 0.32 30.52
CA HIS A 22 -1.35 0.57 29.09
C HIS A 22 -0.11 -0.14 28.54
N VAL A 23 1.01 -0.04 29.26
CA VAL A 23 2.28 -0.67 28.90
C VAL A 23 2.16 -2.19 28.87
N ARG A 24 1.52 -2.79 29.87
CA ARG A 24 1.30 -4.27 29.96
C ARG A 24 0.49 -4.83 28.79
N THR A 25 -0.39 -4.06 28.17
CA THR A 25 -1.18 -4.51 27.02
C THR A 25 -0.46 -4.25 25.70
N LEU A 26 0.21 -3.10 25.59
CA LEU A 26 0.77 -2.62 24.33
C LEU A 26 2.06 -3.35 23.95
N LEU A 27 2.97 -3.55 24.91
CA LEU A 27 4.27 -4.20 24.64
C LEU A 27 4.15 -5.61 24.06
N PRO A 28 3.34 -6.53 24.62
CA PRO A 28 3.16 -7.85 24.02
C PRO A 28 2.57 -7.79 22.60
N THR A 29 1.62 -6.88 22.38
CA THR A 29 0.97 -6.73 21.05
C THR A 29 1.96 -6.22 20.00
N ILE A 30 2.82 -5.24 20.35
CA ILE A 30 3.92 -4.79 19.48
C ILE A 30 4.92 -5.95 19.26
N GLY A 31 5.23 -6.72 20.30
CA GLY A 31 6.09 -7.90 20.20
C GLY A 31 5.59 -8.92 19.18
N VAL A 32 4.30 -9.27 19.24
CA VAL A 32 3.66 -10.16 18.24
C VAL A 32 3.78 -9.58 16.83
N TYR A 33 3.48 -8.28 16.67
CA TYR A 33 3.63 -7.61 15.38
C TYR A 33 5.08 -7.71 14.87
N LEU A 34 6.07 -7.39 15.69
CA LEU A 34 7.49 -7.42 15.30
C LEU A 34 7.92 -8.83 14.88
N VAL A 35 7.52 -9.86 15.63
CA VAL A 35 7.80 -11.25 15.26
C VAL A 35 7.24 -11.57 13.87
N LEU A 36 5.97 -11.24 13.62
CA LEU A 36 5.35 -11.47 12.32
C LEU A 36 5.99 -10.63 11.21
N ALA A 37 6.29 -9.36 11.46
CA ALA A 37 6.82 -8.45 10.45
C ALA A 37 8.29 -8.72 10.09
N PHE A 38 9.11 -9.23 11.03
CA PHE A 38 10.49 -9.61 10.75
C PHE A 38 10.64 -11.05 10.24
N TYR A 39 9.62 -11.90 10.45
CA TYR A 39 9.67 -13.27 9.96
C TYR A 39 9.76 -13.31 8.44
N GLY A 40 10.84 -13.90 7.90
CA GLY A 40 11.05 -14.04 6.46
C GLY A 40 11.14 -12.72 5.68
N ILE A 41 11.52 -11.62 6.32
CA ILE A 41 11.58 -10.27 5.72
C ILE A 41 12.53 -10.19 4.51
N ASP A 42 13.55 -11.03 4.45
CA ASP A 42 14.56 -11.12 3.40
C ASP A 42 14.35 -12.31 2.43
N HIS A 43 13.32 -13.14 2.66
CA HIS A 43 13.06 -14.32 1.83
C HIS A 43 12.71 -13.95 0.39
N GLN A 44 11.89 -12.93 0.19
CA GLN A 44 11.47 -12.48 -1.13
C GLN A 44 12.43 -11.41 -1.67
N SER A 45 12.78 -11.50 -2.96
CA SER A 45 13.58 -10.47 -3.64
C SER A 45 12.88 -9.10 -3.63
N LEU A 46 13.64 -8.04 -3.84
CA LEU A 46 13.07 -6.71 -4.07
C LEU A 46 12.20 -6.76 -5.34
N TRP A 47 10.98 -6.28 -5.23
CA TRP A 47 10.13 -6.11 -6.38
C TRP A 47 10.25 -4.69 -6.93
N GLU A 48 9.64 -4.43 -8.09
CA GLU A 48 9.78 -3.21 -8.88
C GLU A 48 9.69 -1.93 -8.05
N ASP A 49 8.62 -1.79 -7.26
CA ASP A 49 8.40 -0.57 -6.47
C ASP A 49 9.46 -0.34 -5.38
N GLU A 50 10.03 -1.41 -4.80
CA GLU A 50 11.10 -1.32 -3.81
C GLU A 50 12.42 -0.93 -4.48
N PHE A 51 12.68 -1.50 -5.65
CA PHE A 51 13.84 -1.12 -6.45
C PHE A 51 13.79 0.34 -6.87
N LEU A 52 12.63 0.83 -7.36
CA LEU A 52 12.43 2.24 -7.64
C LEU A 52 12.65 3.13 -6.40
N SER A 53 12.32 2.64 -5.19
CA SER A 53 12.62 3.37 -3.96
C SER A 53 14.13 3.49 -3.72
N LEU A 54 14.87 2.41 -3.98
CA LEU A 54 16.33 2.40 -3.86
C LEU A 54 16.99 3.30 -4.92
N GLU A 55 16.55 3.21 -6.18
CA GLU A 55 17.05 4.11 -7.26
C GLU A 55 16.83 5.58 -6.93
N ARG A 56 15.66 5.93 -6.38
CA ARG A 56 15.37 7.31 -5.98
C ARG A 56 16.31 7.82 -4.91
N THR A 57 16.74 6.96 -3.98
CA THR A 57 17.73 7.36 -2.96
C THR A 57 19.15 7.50 -3.54
N ALA A 58 19.46 6.80 -4.62
CA ALA A 58 20.76 6.86 -5.32
C ALA A 58 20.79 7.91 -6.45
N SER A 59 19.64 8.46 -6.83
CA SER A 59 19.51 9.41 -7.93
C SER A 59 20.16 10.76 -7.62
N SER A 60 20.72 11.40 -8.65
CA SER A 60 21.17 12.79 -8.59
C SER A 60 20.03 13.81 -8.49
N ILE A 61 18.78 13.38 -8.76
CA ILE A 61 17.60 14.22 -8.59
C ILE A 61 17.35 14.40 -7.09
N PRO A 62 17.26 15.63 -6.58
CA PRO A 62 16.98 15.85 -5.17
C PRO A 62 15.67 15.18 -4.74
N ILE A 63 15.70 14.39 -3.67
CA ILE A 63 14.56 13.62 -3.16
C ILE A 63 13.33 14.50 -2.88
N TRP A 64 13.55 15.76 -2.44
CA TRP A 64 12.48 16.73 -2.18
C TRP A 64 11.72 17.17 -3.44
N LYS A 65 12.20 16.84 -4.66
CA LYS A 65 11.48 17.04 -5.93
C LYS A 65 10.52 15.92 -6.27
N ASP A 66 10.48 14.85 -5.48
CA ASP A 66 9.52 13.77 -5.66
C ASP A 66 8.13 14.19 -5.17
N GLY A 67 7.16 14.21 -6.06
CA GLY A 67 5.81 14.70 -5.77
C GLY A 67 4.97 13.79 -4.87
N HIS A 68 5.45 12.56 -4.57
CA HIS A 68 4.72 11.63 -3.71
C HIS A 68 5.69 10.70 -2.96
N GLY A 69 5.47 10.55 -1.66
CA GLY A 69 6.33 9.71 -0.82
C GLY A 69 7.66 10.37 -0.43
N PHE A 70 7.83 11.65 -0.69
CA PHE A 70 9.06 12.43 -0.39
C PHE A 70 9.62 12.13 0.99
N LEU A 71 8.79 12.21 2.03
CA LEU A 71 9.25 12.03 3.41
C LEU A 71 9.82 10.62 3.64
N TYR A 72 9.18 9.60 3.07
CA TYR A 72 9.69 8.23 3.18
C TYR A 72 11.04 8.06 2.50
N PHE A 73 11.19 8.59 1.28
CA PHE A 73 12.46 8.47 0.55
C PHE A 73 13.59 9.27 1.20
N ALA A 74 13.29 10.41 1.80
CA ALA A 74 14.26 11.17 2.60
C ALA A 74 14.75 10.37 3.82
N LEU A 75 13.82 9.71 4.53
CA LEU A 75 14.16 8.84 5.65
C LEU A 75 14.90 7.59 5.20
N LEU A 76 14.50 6.98 4.07
CA LEU A 76 15.16 5.82 3.49
C LEU A 76 16.59 6.17 3.04
N ASN A 77 16.81 7.34 2.46
CA ASN A 77 18.17 7.81 2.07
C ASN A 77 19.13 7.88 3.27
N PHE A 78 18.60 8.27 4.42
CA PHE A 78 19.39 8.20 5.65
C PHE A 78 19.59 6.76 6.12
N TRP A 79 18.53 5.93 6.04
CA TRP A 79 18.48 4.55 6.54
C TRP A 79 19.42 3.60 5.79
N ILE A 80 19.58 3.77 4.47
CA ILE A 80 20.47 2.95 3.63
C ILE A 80 21.95 3.06 4.02
N ARG A 81 22.33 4.03 4.85
CA ARG A 81 23.69 4.10 5.42
C ARG A 81 23.99 2.91 6.35
N LEU A 82 22.95 2.24 6.86
CA LEU A 82 23.08 1.01 7.65
C LEU A 82 23.28 -0.23 6.76
N GLY A 83 23.01 -0.13 5.46
CA GLY A 83 23.13 -1.21 4.47
C GLY A 83 22.00 -1.15 3.44
N THR A 84 22.15 -1.96 2.37
CA THR A 84 21.19 -2.03 1.26
C THR A 84 20.56 -3.43 1.10
N SER A 85 20.72 -4.31 2.11
CA SER A 85 20.05 -5.61 2.11
C SER A 85 18.53 -5.44 2.27
N GLU A 86 17.76 -6.42 1.80
CA GLU A 86 16.29 -6.43 1.91
C GLU A 86 15.84 -6.23 3.35
N LEU A 87 16.52 -6.88 4.31
CA LEU A 87 16.25 -6.73 5.73
C LEU A 87 16.39 -5.27 6.18
N VAL A 88 17.48 -4.60 5.82
CA VAL A 88 17.71 -3.20 6.22
C VAL A 88 16.69 -2.30 5.56
N LEU A 89 16.47 -2.42 4.25
CA LEU A 89 15.52 -1.57 3.52
C LEU A 89 14.11 -1.65 4.09
N ARG A 90 13.62 -2.88 4.37
CA ARG A 90 12.27 -3.14 4.87
C ARG A 90 12.11 -2.83 6.35
N SER A 91 13.18 -2.90 7.15
CA SER A 91 13.11 -2.64 8.60
C SER A 91 12.60 -1.23 8.94
N LEU A 92 12.87 -0.23 8.09
CA LEU A 92 12.30 1.10 8.25
C LEU A 92 10.76 1.08 8.23
N SER A 93 10.17 0.32 7.29
CA SER A 93 8.73 0.15 7.19
C SER A 93 8.16 -0.65 8.38
N VAL A 94 8.91 -1.63 8.90
CA VAL A 94 8.53 -2.37 10.12
C VAL A 94 8.46 -1.43 11.33
N LEU A 95 9.40 -0.51 11.48
CA LEU A 95 9.38 0.46 12.59
C LEU A 95 8.15 1.37 12.52
N PHE A 96 7.79 1.85 11.34
CA PHE A 96 6.55 2.62 11.17
C PHE A 96 5.30 1.77 11.40
N GLY A 97 5.30 0.50 11.01
CA GLY A 97 4.22 -0.43 11.32
C GLY A 97 4.04 -0.65 12.83
N ALA A 98 5.12 -0.72 13.61
CA ALA A 98 5.06 -0.75 15.06
C ALA A 98 4.42 0.54 15.63
N ALA A 99 4.74 1.70 15.04
CA ALA A 99 4.09 2.97 15.38
C ALA A 99 2.59 2.94 15.03
N VAL A 100 2.18 2.32 13.91
CA VAL A 100 0.76 2.12 13.56
C VAL A 100 0.04 1.33 14.65
N VAL A 101 0.62 0.22 15.14
CA VAL A 101 0.04 -0.58 16.23
C VAL A 101 -0.14 0.27 17.49
N GLY A 102 0.92 1.02 17.91
CA GLY A 102 0.87 1.87 19.10
C GLY A 102 -0.13 3.01 18.99
N LEU A 103 -0.16 3.69 17.85
CA LEU A 103 -1.08 4.81 17.60
C LEU A 103 -2.53 4.34 17.43
N THR A 104 -2.78 3.13 16.91
CA THR A 104 -4.12 2.54 16.88
C THR A 104 -4.68 2.40 18.30
N TYR A 105 -3.87 1.95 19.26
CA TYR A 105 -4.28 1.91 20.65
C TYR A 105 -4.58 3.32 21.19
N ALA A 106 -3.68 4.27 20.95
CA ALA A 106 -3.83 5.65 21.43
C ALA A 106 -5.09 6.35 20.88
N VAL A 107 -5.39 6.17 19.60
CA VAL A 107 -6.64 6.69 18.97
C VAL A 107 -7.84 5.91 19.48
N GLY A 108 -7.72 4.59 19.56
CA GLY A 108 -8.81 3.70 19.97
C GLY A 108 -9.34 4.01 21.37
N ILE A 109 -8.49 4.26 22.36
CA ILE A 109 -8.94 4.64 23.71
C ILE A 109 -9.59 6.03 23.78
N ARG A 110 -9.36 6.90 22.81
CA ARG A 110 -10.02 8.21 22.74
C ARG A 110 -11.40 8.13 22.07
N LEU A 111 -11.51 7.34 21.03
CA LEU A 111 -12.73 7.24 20.23
C LEU A 111 -13.69 6.15 20.73
N LEU A 112 -13.14 5.08 21.31
CA LEU A 112 -13.89 3.89 21.73
C LEU A 112 -13.73 3.66 23.23
N ASP A 113 -14.17 2.51 23.70
CA ASP A 113 -13.82 2.00 25.03
C ASP A 113 -12.50 1.21 24.98
N ARG A 114 -11.93 0.99 26.17
CA ARG A 114 -10.63 0.32 26.31
C ARG A 114 -10.61 -1.07 25.70
N ARG A 115 -11.70 -1.84 25.85
CA ARG A 115 -11.79 -3.20 25.33
C ARG A 115 -11.72 -3.21 23.80
N SER A 116 -12.49 -2.35 23.17
CA SER A 116 -12.48 -2.17 21.72
C SER A 116 -11.14 -1.66 21.19
N ALA A 117 -10.48 -0.76 21.94
CA ALA A 117 -9.14 -0.28 21.60
C ALA A 117 -8.09 -1.40 21.63
N VAL A 118 -8.12 -2.27 22.66
CA VAL A 118 -7.23 -3.44 22.74
C VAL A 118 -7.49 -4.41 21.61
N LEU A 119 -8.76 -4.71 21.31
CA LEU A 119 -9.12 -5.58 20.18
C LEU A 119 -8.65 -4.99 18.84
N ALA A 120 -8.90 -3.70 18.59
CA ALA A 120 -8.44 -3.05 17.36
C ALA A 120 -6.92 -3.14 17.21
N THR A 121 -6.19 -2.91 18.29
CA THR A 121 -4.72 -2.99 18.31
C THR A 121 -4.22 -4.41 18.02
N ALA A 122 -4.85 -5.43 18.61
CA ALA A 122 -4.51 -6.83 18.37
C ALA A 122 -4.80 -7.25 16.92
N LEU A 123 -5.95 -6.83 16.36
CA LEU A 123 -6.31 -7.09 14.98
C LEU A 123 -5.35 -6.39 14.00
N VAL A 124 -4.95 -5.15 14.28
CA VAL A 124 -3.95 -4.42 13.48
C VAL A 124 -2.60 -5.10 13.55
N ALA A 125 -2.15 -5.52 14.74
CA ALA A 125 -0.85 -6.18 14.93
C ALA A 125 -0.71 -7.51 14.18
N THR A 126 -1.81 -8.24 14.00
CA THR A 126 -1.84 -9.53 13.28
C THR A 126 -2.33 -9.40 11.84
N SER A 127 -2.64 -8.19 11.37
CA SER A 127 -3.24 -7.97 10.06
C SER A 127 -2.31 -8.33 8.91
N PRO A 128 -2.73 -9.21 7.99
CA PRO A 128 -1.97 -9.52 6.78
C PRO A 128 -1.72 -8.28 5.91
N PHE A 129 -2.64 -7.32 5.91
CA PHE A 129 -2.49 -6.06 5.20
C PHE A 129 -1.32 -5.23 5.76
N LEU A 130 -1.25 -5.06 7.09
CA LEU A 130 -0.15 -4.30 7.71
C LEU A 130 1.19 -5.04 7.55
N ILE A 131 1.22 -6.36 7.76
CA ILE A 131 2.44 -7.16 7.61
C ILE A 131 2.97 -7.09 6.18
N TRP A 132 2.10 -7.21 5.17
CA TRP A 132 2.49 -7.08 3.76
C TRP A 132 3.24 -5.76 3.51
N TYR A 133 2.66 -4.62 3.92
CA TYR A 133 3.27 -3.31 3.72
C TYR A 133 4.44 -3.01 4.66
N SER A 134 4.56 -3.72 5.77
CA SER A 134 5.74 -3.65 6.64
C SER A 134 6.95 -4.34 6.02
N GLN A 135 6.72 -5.36 5.18
CA GLN A 135 7.75 -6.04 4.40
C GLN A 135 7.91 -5.45 2.99
N GLU A 136 7.64 -4.16 2.86
CA GLU A 136 7.93 -3.38 1.66
C GLU A 136 8.72 -2.12 2.02
N ALA A 137 9.79 -1.83 1.28
CA ALA A 137 10.54 -0.58 1.40
C ALA A 137 9.77 0.57 0.72
N ARG A 138 8.55 0.87 1.24
CA ARG A 138 7.60 1.85 0.68
C ARG A 138 6.93 2.68 1.78
N TYR A 139 6.40 3.82 1.37
CA TYR A 139 5.81 4.85 2.24
C TYR A 139 4.53 4.46 3.00
N VAL A 140 3.91 3.30 2.73
CA VAL A 140 2.55 3.00 3.20
C VAL A 140 2.46 2.97 4.72
N THR A 141 3.38 2.29 5.41
CA THR A 141 3.37 2.22 6.89
C THR A 141 3.64 3.58 7.55
N LEU A 142 4.53 4.40 6.95
CA LEU A 142 4.74 5.79 7.38
C LEU A 142 3.45 6.60 7.22
N THR A 143 2.76 6.46 6.08
CA THR A 143 1.50 7.17 5.81
C THR A 143 0.42 6.79 6.81
N LEU A 144 0.30 5.50 7.15
CA LEU A 144 -0.62 5.02 8.18
C LEU A 144 -0.28 5.60 9.57
N ALA A 145 0.99 5.59 9.96
CA ALA A 145 1.44 6.15 11.23
C ALA A 145 1.19 7.66 11.31
N ALA A 146 1.54 8.40 10.24
CA ALA A 146 1.31 9.84 10.14
C ALA A 146 -0.20 10.19 10.16
N THR A 147 -1.03 9.40 9.47
CA THR A 147 -2.49 9.53 9.49
C THR A 147 -3.05 9.36 10.92
N LEU A 148 -2.64 8.29 11.59
CA LEU A 148 -3.06 8.03 12.98
C LEU A 148 -2.60 9.14 13.92
N LEU A 149 -1.36 9.62 13.77
CA LEU A 149 -0.83 10.74 14.57
C LEU A 149 -1.63 12.02 14.32
N ALA A 150 -1.92 12.35 13.06
CA ALA A 150 -2.72 13.52 12.69
C ALA A 150 -4.14 13.44 13.29
N MET A 151 -4.79 12.28 13.21
CA MET A 151 -6.13 12.08 13.78
C MET A 151 -6.13 12.04 15.31
N TYR A 152 -5.11 11.49 15.95
CA TYR A 152 -4.93 11.54 17.39
C TYR A 152 -4.81 12.98 17.91
N LEU A 153 -3.96 13.78 17.26
CA LEU A 153 -3.71 15.17 17.65
C LEU A 153 -4.88 16.09 17.30
N PHE A 154 -5.58 15.81 16.19
CA PHE A 154 -6.83 16.49 15.85
C PHE A 154 -7.89 16.26 16.93
N GLU A 155 -8.11 15.01 17.31
CA GLU A 155 -9.08 14.69 18.36
C GLU A 155 -8.65 15.29 19.72
N ARG A 156 -7.34 15.33 20.00
CA ARG A 156 -6.81 16.02 21.18
C ARG A 156 -7.12 17.51 21.14
N ALA A 157 -6.98 18.17 19.98
CA ALA A 157 -7.30 19.58 19.82
C ALA A 157 -8.81 19.85 19.92
N VAL A 158 -9.66 18.93 19.46
CA VAL A 158 -11.12 19.02 19.65
C VAL A 158 -11.51 18.91 21.12
N SER A 159 -10.89 18.00 21.87
CA SER A 159 -11.18 17.76 23.29
C SER A 159 -10.60 18.84 24.21
N ASP A 160 -9.48 19.45 23.86
CA ASP A 160 -8.78 20.51 24.59
C ASP A 160 -8.40 21.61 23.59
N PRO A 161 -9.32 22.59 23.31
CA PRO A 161 -9.17 23.52 22.20
C PRO A 161 -8.12 24.61 22.40
N ARG A 162 -7.09 24.36 23.21
CA ARG A 162 -5.96 25.27 23.35
C ARG A 162 -5.19 25.36 22.04
N PHE A 163 -4.76 26.57 21.63
CA PHE A 163 -4.10 26.84 20.37
C PHE A 163 -2.90 25.92 20.09
N ARG A 164 -2.12 25.58 21.11
CA ARG A 164 -0.97 24.67 21.00
C ARG A 164 -1.34 23.30 20.37
N TRP A 165 -2.52 22.76 20.70
CA TRP A 165 -2.93 21.46 20.15
C TRP A 165 -3.34 21.56 18.68
N TRP A 166 -3.94 22.67 18.28
CA TRP A 166 -4.23 22.95 16.88
C TRP A 166 -2.94 23.09 16.07
N PHE A 167 -1.94 23.80 16.61
CA PHE A 167 -0.63 23.95 15.97
C PHE A 167 0.08 22.60 15.79
N VAL A 168 0.14 21.76 16.82
CA VAL A 168 0.76 20.42 16.76
C VAL A 168 -0.03 19.50 15.84
N SER A 169 -1.38 19.58 15.84
CA SER A 169 -2.24 18.85 14.90
C SER A 169 -1.97 19.26 13.44
N GLY A 170 -1.79 20.56 13.18
CA GLY A 170 -1.38 21.06 11.86
C GLY A 170 -0.02 20.51 11.43
N GLY A 171 0.96 20.50 12.32
CA GLY A 171 2.27 19.90 12.06
C GLY A 171 2.18 18.40 11.70
N ALA A 172 1.35 17.63 12.42
CA ALA A 172 1.12 16.22 12.10
C ALA A 172 0.39 16.03 10.76
N THR A 173 -0.55 16.93 10.44
CA THR A 173 -1.19 16.94 9.10
C THR A 173 -0.17 17.19 8.01
N LEU A 174 0.76 18.12 8.20
CA LEU A 174 1.84 18.39 7.24
C LEU A 174 2.76 17.18 7.05
N VAL A 175 3.13 16.48 8.13
CA VAL A 175 3.88 15.21 8.06
C VAL A 175 3.11 14.17 7.24
N ALA A 176 1.80 14.04 7.46
CA ALA A 176 0.96 13.14 6.68
C ALA A 176 0.94 13.52 5.19
N LEU A 177 0.79 14.80 4.86
CA LEU A 177 0.82 15.31 3.47
C LEU A 177 2.15 14.99 2.76
N PHE A 178 3.27 15.13 3.45
CA PHE A 178 4.59 14.79 2.91
C PHE A 178 4.82 13.27 2.81
N SER A 179 4.05 12.46 3.52
CA SER A 179 4.14 11.01 3.40
C SER A 179 3.48 10.49 2.14
N PHE A 180 2.28 10.97 1.80
CA PHE A 180 1.57 10.58 0.58
C PHE A 180 0.36 11.47 0.28
N LEU A 181 0.11 11.74 -1.02
CA LEU A 181 -0.92 12.68 -1.47
C LEU A 181 -2.36 12.34 -1.06
N SER A 182 -2.70 11.07 -0.85
CA SER A 182 -4.07 10.71 -0.44
C SER A 182 -4.45 11.27 0.94
N THR A 183 -3.46 11.63 1.76
CA THR A 183 -3.70 12.28 3.06
C THR A 183 -4.25 13.71 2.94
N LEU A 184 -4.27 14.31 1.73
CA LEU A 184 -5.02 15.54 1.43
C LEU A 184 -6.52 15.43 1.79
N LEU A 185 -7.04 14.22 1.83
CA LEU A 185 -8.42 13.97 2.20
C LEU A 185 -8.66 14.00 3.73
N LEU A 186 -7.60 13.96 4.57
CA LEU A 186 -7.74 14.04 6.03
C LEU A 186 -8.28 15.41 6.50
N PRO A 187 -7.76 16.57 6.03
CA PRO A 187 -8.37 17.85 6.35
C PRO A 187 -9.85 17.96 5.95
N LEU A 188 -10.25 17.32 4.84
CA LEU A 188 -11.66 17.26 4.45
C LEU A 188 -12.49 16.44 5.47
N VAL A 189 -11.98 15.28 5.91
CA VAL A 189 -12.61 14.50 7.00
C VAL A 189 -12.77 15.35 8.26
N GLN A 190 -11.72 16.06 8.67
CA GLN A 190 -11.70 16.92 9.85
C GLN A 190 -12.71 18.07 9.72
N ALA A 191 -12.75 18.75 8.56
CA ALA A 191 -13.69 19.83 8.28
C ALA A 191 -15.15 19.35 8.35
N LEU A 192 -15.46 18.25 7.68
CA LEU A 192 -16.79 17.66 7.70
C LEU A 192 -17.20 17.22 9.11
N TYR A 193 -16.30 16.67 9.88
CA TYR A 193 -16.56 16.31 11.27
C TYR A 193 -16.85 17.54 12.15
N LEU A 194 -16.11 18.64 11.97
CA LEU A 194 -16.34 19.88 12.73
C LEU A 194 -17.66 20.54 12.31
N THR A 195 -18.02 20.54 11.03
CA THR A 195 -19.26 21.14 10.52
C THR A 195 -20.50 20.32 10.86
N ALA A 196 -20.38 19.01 11.04
CA ALA A 196 -21.50 18.10 11.32
C ALA A 196 -22.22 18.38 12.66
N SER A 197 -21.59 19.11 13.59
CA SER A 197 -22.20 19.43 14.87
C SER A 197 -22.11 20.93 15.19
N PRO A 198 -23.22 21.58 15.58
CA PRO A 198 -23.20 22.98 16.04
C PRO A 198 -22.22 23.24 17.17
N LEU A 199 -22.04 22.28 18.08
CA LEU A 199 -21.11 22.39 19.22
C LEU A 199 -19.63 22.44 18.81
N ARG A 200 -19.28 21.87 17.65
CA ARG A 200 -17.91 21.84 17.13
C ARG A 200 -17.61 22.95 16.13
N ARG A 201 -18.63 23.56 15.53
CA ARG A 201 -18.46 24.65 14.54
C ARG A 201 -17.57 25.80 15.01
N PRO A 202 -17.62 26.24 16.27
CA PRO A 202 -16.73 27.31 16.75
C PRO A 202 -15.24 26.96 16.64
N LEU A 203 -14.88 25.68 16.65
CA LEU A 203 -13.51 25.20 16.49
C LEU A 203 -12.97 25.32 15.06
N LEU A 204 -13.86 25.48 14.07
CA LEU A 204 -13.47 25.62 12.65
C LEU A 204 -12.51 26.78 12.42
N LYS A 205 -12.68 27.89 13.14
CA LYS A 205 -11.78 29.06 12.97
C LYS A 205 -10.34 28.72 13.31
N GLN A 206 -10.12 28.10 14.47
CA GLN A 206 -8.77 27.73 14.95
C GLN A 206 -8.17 26.64 14.05
N TRP A 207 -8.96 25.63 13.71
CA TRP A 207 -8.57 24.58 12.78
C TRP A 207 -8.19 25.16 11.42
N ALA A 208 -9.04 26.01 10.81
CA ALA A 208 -8.81 26.59 9.49
C ALA A 208 -7.55 27.48 9.46
N MET A 209 -7.32 28.29 10.48
CA MET A 209 -6.09 29.09 10.59
C MET A 209 -4.83 28.20 10.51
N CYS A 210 -4.81 27.07 11.22
CA CYS A 210 -3.70 26.14 11.17
C CYS A 210 -3.61 25.44 9.81
N GLN A 211 -4.74 25.02 9.23
CA GLN A 211 -4.73 24.35 7.93
C GLN A 211 -4.32 25.27 6.79
N ILE A 212 -4.65 26.57 6.82
CA ILE A 212 -4.16 27.55 5.82
C ILE A 212 -2.63 27.56 5.81
N VAL A 213 -1.99 27.61 6.97
CA VAL A 213 -0.54 27.58 7.08
C VAL A 213 0.02 26.25 6.55
N VAL A 214 -0.59 25.12 6.93
CA VAL A 214 -0.20 23.78 6.47
C VAL A 214 -0.28 23.70 4.94
N PHE A 215 -1.42 24.12 4.36
CA PHE A 215 -1.59 24.11 2.91
C PHE A 215 -0.69 25.08 2.18
N ALA A 216 -0.39 26.26 2.75
CA ALA A 216 0.55 27.20 2.17
C ALA A 216 1.96 26.59 2.08
N ILE A 217 2.46 25.96 3.16
CA ILE A 217 3.75 25.29 3.19
C ILE A 217 3.77 24.12 2.19
N PHE A 218 2.72 23.28 2.21
CA PHE A 218 2.61 22.15 1.28
C PHE A 218 2.53 22.59 -0.18
N ALA A 219 1.70 23.59 -0.49
CA ALA A 219 1.54 24.12 -1.84
C ALA A 219 2.85 24.76 -2.36
N LEU A 220 3.54 25.54 -1.51
CA LEU A 220 4.83 26.11 -1.86
C LEU A 220 5.84 25.03 -2.26
N TRP A 221 5.94 23.97 -1.45
CA TRP A 221 6.78 22.83 -1.76
C TRP A 221 6.33 22.12 -3.05
N PHE A 222 5.03 21.82 -3.17
CA PHE A 222 4.48 21.03 -4.29
C PHE A 222 4.61 21.75 -5.62
N VAL A 223 4.34 23.06 -5.67
CA VAL A 223 4.39 23.85 -6.91
C VAL A 223 5.82 24.20 -7.30
N SER A 224 6.66 24.61 -6.34
CA SER A 224 8.03 25.07 -6.62
C SER A 224 9.04 23.93 -6.68
N GLY A 225 8.80 22.85 -5.94
CA GLY A 225 9.76 21.77 -5.72
C GLY A 225 9.59 20.57 -6.61
N THR A 226 8.37 20.26 -7.05
CA THR A 226 8.11 18.96 -7.67
C THR A 226 8.06 19.04 -9.20
N HIS A 227 8.68 18.06 -9.86
CA HIS A 227 8.48 17.82 -11.30
C HIS A 227 7.12 17.15 -11.59
N PHE A 228 6.47 16.61 -10.58
CA PHE A 228 5.21 15.86 -10.72
C PHE A 228 4.12 16.69 -11.39
N LEU A 229 3.87 17.90 -10.89
CA LEU A 229 2.82 18.76 -11.43
C LEU A 229 3.11 19.15 -12.89
N ARG A 230 4.37 19.48 -13.20
CA ARG A 230 4.78 19.83 -14.58
C ARG A 230 4.61 18.63 -15.51
N ALA A 231 5.14 17.45 -15.14
CA ALA A 231 5.00 16.23 -15.92
C ALA A 231 3.53 15.84 -16.11
N PHE A 232 2.69 16.01 -15.09
CA PHE A 232 1.24 15.74 -15.17
C PHE A 232 0.54 16.71 -16.13
N LEU A 233 0.84 18.02 -16.06
CA LEU A 233 0.24 19.04 -16.92
C LEU A 233 0.73 18.88 -18.37
N GLU A 234 2.01 18.61 -18.59
CA GLU A 234 2.59 18.35 -19.90
C GLU A 234 1.98 17.11 -20.55
N ALA A 235 1.84 16.00 -19.80
CA ALA A 235 1.19 14.81 -20.28
C ALA A 235 -0.28 15.05 -20.64
N ARG A 236 -1.00 15.90 -19.90
CA ARG A 236 -2.39 16.25 -20.17
C ARG A 236 -2.55 17.21 -21.35
N SER A 237 -1.67 18.23 -21.48
CA SER A 237 -1.72 19.22 -22.57
C SER A 237 -1.32 18.63 -23.91
N ALA A 238 -0.45 17.64 -23.94
CA ALA A 238 -0.01 16.97 -25.15
C ALA A 238 -1.10 16.09 -25.78
N GLY A 239 -2.32 15.99 -25.18
CA GLY A 239 -3.31 14.98 -25.60
C GLY A 239 -2.68 13.57 -25.55
N ALA A 240 -1.44 13.56 -25.06
CA ALA A 240 -0.70 12.35 -24.86
C ALA A 240 -1.53 11.55 -23.87
N GLN A 241 -2.01 10.47 -24.32
CA GLN A 241 -2.23 9.36 -23.47
C GLN A 241 -1.02 9.36 -22.54
N ILE A 242 -1.24 9.53 -21.22
CA ILE A 242 -0.20 9.49 -20.17
C ILE A 242 0.64 8.18 -20.25
N ILE A 243 0.40 7.40 -21.21
CA ILE A 243 0.89 6.12 -21.67
C ILE A 243 2.20 6.20 -22.48
N ALA A 244 2.58 7.39 -22.95
CA ALA A 244 3.63 7.47 -23.98
C ALA A 244 5.06 7.52 -23.42
N ASN A 245 5.28 7.45 -22.12
CA ASN A 245 6.64 7.31 -21.59
C ASN A 245 6.82 5.91 -20.99
N PRO A 246 7.37 4.94 -21.75
CA PRO A 246 7.52 3.55 -21.31
C PRO A 246 8.45 3.41 -20.12
N THR A 247 9.24 4.42 -19.80
CA THR A 247 10.12 4.45 -18.62
C THR A 247 9.39 4.83 -17.33
N VAL A 248 8.19 5.46 -17.42
CA VAL A 248 7.46 5.95 -16.26
C VAL A 248 6.17 5.16 -15.99
N PHE A 249 5.43 4.75 -17.04
CA PHE A 249 4.18 3.97 -16.90
C PHE A 249 3.95 3.07 -18.14
N PRO A 250 4.35 1.79 -18.09
CA PRO A 250 4.19 0.86 -19.21
C PRO A 250 2.78 0.27 -19.34
N PHE A 251 1.72 1.00 -18.96
CA PHE A 251 0.37 0.47 -18.91
C PHE A 251 -0.48 0.97 -20.08
N SER A 252 -1.22 0.06 -20.75
CA SER A 252 -2.13 0.42 -21.82
C SER A 252 -3.32 1.25 -21.32
N ALA A 253 -3.92 2.10 -22.18
CA ALA A 253 -5.08 2.93 -21.85
C ALA A 253 -6.27 2.15 -21.29
N ASP A 254 -6.45 0.91 -21.76
CA ASP A 254 -7.51 0.01 -21.29
C ASP A 254 -7.33 -0.45 -19.84
N ASP A 255 -6.13 -0.30 -19.28
CA ASP A 255 -5.82 -0.71 -17.91
C ASP A 255 -6.32 0.29 -16.86
N ASN A 256 -6.60 1.54 -17.23
CA ASN A 256 -6.97 2.60 -16.30
C ASN A 256 -8.47 2.66 -15.96
N GLN A 257 -9.30 1.75 -16.49
CA GLN A 257 -10.72 1.75 -16.17
C GLN A 257 -10.98 1.39 -14.70
N VAL A 258 -11.30 2.41 -13.90
CA VAL A 258 -11.73 2.24 -12.51
C VAL A 258 -13.16 1.69 -12.48
N ARG A 259 -13.31 0.42 -12.11
CA ARG A 259 -14.61 -0.26 -11.98
C ARG A 259 -15.11 -0.17 -10.52
N PRO A 260 -16.43 -0.13 -10.27
CA PRO A 260 -16.98 -0.13 -8.90
C PRO A 260 -16.52 -1.31 -8.04
N ALA A 261 -16.13 -2.42 -8.66
CA ALA A 261 -15.59 -3.62 -7.99
C ALA A 261 -14.32 -3.36 -7.17
N VAL A 262 -13.60 -2.25 -7.41
CA VAL A 262 -12.45 -1.86 -6.57
C VAL A 262 -12.84 -1.53 -5.13
N ILE A 263 -14.10 -1.12 -4.88
CA ILE A 263 -14.58 -0.81 -3.53
C ILE A 263 -14.66 -2.07 -2.66
N PRO A 264 -15.43 -3.13 -3.03
CA PRO A 264 -15.43 -4.37 -2.26
C PRO A 264 -14.03 -5.03 -2.22
N TYR A 265 -13.25 -4.94 -3.29
CA TYR A 265 -11.86 -5.42 -3.30
C TYR A 265 -10.98 -4.69 -2.29
N THR A 266 -11.19 -3.40 -2.08
CA THR A 266 -10.49 -2.63 -1.03
C THR A 266 -10.78 -3.22 0.36
N PHE A 267 -12.05 -3.39 0.72
CA PHE A 267 -12.41 -3.98 2.02
C PHE A 267 -11.91 -5.42 2.17
N PHE A 268 -11.98 -6.22 1.12
CA PHE A 268 -11.37 -7.56 1.10
C PHE A 268 -9.89 -7.50 1.43
N THR A 269 -9.14 -6.62 0.75
CA THR A 269 -7.69 -6.48 0.95
C THR A 269 -7.33 -5.94 2.34
N LEU A 270 -8.08 -4.96 2.86
CA LEU A 270 -7.90 -4.45 4.23
C LEU A 270 -8.16 -5.53 5.30
N SER A 271 -9.01 -6.52 5.00
CA SER A 271 -9.40 -7.59 5.91
C SER A 271 -8.46 -8.80 5.86
N ALA A 272 -8.15 -9.28 4.66
CA ALA A 272 -7.44 -10.55 4.43
C ALA A 272 -6.05 -10.38 3.75
N GLY A 273 -5.64 -9.15 3.45
CA GLY A 273 -4.41 -8.91 2.69
C GLY A 273 -4.53 -9.32 1.22
N PHE A 274 -3.40 -9.66 0.62
CA PHE A 274 -3.28 -10.04 -0.79
C PHE A 274 -3.06 -11.55 -1.00
N SER A 275 -3.01 -12.32 0.08
CA SER A 275 -2.57 -13.72 0.08
C SER A 275 -3.67 -14.72 0.45
N LEU A 276 -4.93 -14.33 0.27
CA LEU A 276 -6.09 -15.20 0.43
C LEU A 276 -7.05 -14.95 -0.74
N GLY A 277 -7.63 -16.02 -1.33
CA GLY A 277 -8.46 -15.90 -2.54
C GLY A 277 -7.63 -15.69 -3.83
N PRO A 278 -8.12 -14.88 -4.79
CA PRO A 278 -7.37 -14.64 -6.03
C PRO A 278 -6.12 -13.81 -5.77
N SER A 279 -4.98 -14.24 -6.30
CA SER A 279 -3.74 -13.49 -6.17
C SER A 279 -3.76 -12.22 -7.05
N PRO A 280 -3.01 -11.16 -6.70
CA PRO A 280 -2.88 -9.98 -7.55
C PRO A 280 -2.42 -10.31 -8.96
N ARG A 281 -1.53 -11.31 -9.10
CA ARG A 281 -1.02 -11.79 -10.39
C ARG A 281 -2.14 -12.37 -11.27
N GLU A 282 -3.00 -13.21 -10.70
CA GLU A 282 -4.15 -13.78 -11.42
C GLU A 282 -5.14 -12.72 -11.87
N LEU A 283 -5.45 -11.74 -10.99
CA LEU A 283 -6.35 -10.64 -11.32
C LEU A 283 -5.81 -9.72 -12.44
N HIS A 284 -4.48 -9.61 -12.58
CA HIS A 284 -3.87 -8.85 -13.66
C HIS A 284 -3.76 -9.66 -14.96
N ALA A 285 -3.48 -10.96 -14.85
CA ALA A 285 -3.36 -11.85 -16.02
C ALA A 285 -4.72 -12.10 -16.66
N ASP A 286 -5.74 -12.39 -15.85
CA ASP A 286 -7.11 -12.62 -16.30
C ASP A 286 -8.08 -11.61 -15.69
N ARG A 287 -8.61 -10.71 -16.52
CA ARG A 287 -9.57 -9.66 -16.13
C ARG A 287 -11.03 -10.09 -16.20
N SER A 288 -11.29 -11.34 -16.54
CA SER A 288 -12.63 -11.91 -16.51
C SER A 288 -13.11 -12.12 -15.07
N LEU A 289 -14.32 -12.60 -14.90
CA LEU A 289 -14.84 -13.00 -13.59
C LEU A 289 -14.33 -14.37 -13.14
N ALA A 290 -13.62 -15.13 -14.01
CA ALA A 290 -13.19 -16.48 -13.72
C ALA A 290 -12.32 -16.60 -12.45
N PRO A 291 -11.29 -15.74 -12.21
CA PRO A 291 -10.53 -15.78 -10.95
C PRO A 291 -11.38 -15.54 -9.71
N LEU A 292 -12.39 -14.67 -9.81
CA LEU A 292 -13.30 -14.40 -8.68
C LEU A 292 -14.24 -15.58 -8.44
N LEU A 293 -14.79 -16.17 -9.50
CA LEU A 293 -15.70 -17.33 -9.41
C LEU A 293 -14.97 -18.57 -8.87
N ALA A 294 -13.72 -18.79 -9.27
CA ALA A 294 -12.88 -19.88 -8.73
C ALA A 294 -12.67 -19.77 -7.20
N HIS A 295 -12.78 -18.56 -6.65
CA HIS A 295 -12.60 -18.29 -5.22
C HIS A 295 -13.90 -17.85 -4.52
N ALA A 296 -15.06 -17.99 -5.20
CA ALA A 296 -16.34 -17.51 -4.67
C ALA A 296 -16.65 -17.99 -3.24
N PRO A 297 -16.44 -19.25 -2.84
CA PRO A 297 -16.75 -19.69 -1.48
C PRO A 297 -15.99 -18.89 -0.41
N ILE A 298 -14.68 -18.67 -0.60
CA ILE A 298 -13.88 -17.91 0.37
C ILE A 298 -14.25 -16.43 0.35
N LEU A 299 -14.53 -15.86 -0.83
CA LEU A 299 -14.92 -14.45 -0.96
C LEU A 299 -16.27 -14.20 -0.28
N VAL A 300 -17.24 -15.11 -0.42
CA VAL A 300 -18.54 -15.03 0.27
C VAL A 300 -18.35 -15.15 1.78
N LEU A 301 -17.58 -16.13 2.24
CA LEU A 301 -17.30 -16.31 3.67
C LEU A 301 -16.70 -15.06 4.30
N LEU A 302 -15.68 -14.49 3.65
CA LEU A 302 -15.04 -13.25 4.11
C LEU A 302 -15.99 -12.06 4.05
N GLY A 303 -16.81 -11.95 2.98
CA GLY A 303 -17.83 -10.93 2.84
C GLY A 303 -18.87 -10.98 3.97
N VAL A 304 -19.34 -12.18 4.33
CA VAL A 304 -20.30 -12.38 5.45
C VAL A 304 -19.64 -12.04 6.79
N LEU A 305 -18.43 -12.53 7.04
CA LEU A 305 -17.72 -12.26 8.30
C LEU A 305 -17.44 -10.76 8.48
N TYR A 306 -16.68 -10.18 7.58
CA TYR A 306 -16.24 -8.78 7.72
C TYR A 306 -17.34 -7.77 7.43
N GLY A 307 -18.24 -8.06 6.49
CA GLY A 307 -19.43 -7.25 6.24
C GLY A 307 -20.38 -7.26 7.43
N GLY A 308 -20.62 -8.43 8.04
CA GLY A 308 -21.40 -8.57 9.26
C GLY A 308 -20.80 -7.80 10.44
N LEU A 309 -19.47 -7.89 10.64
CA LEU A 309 -18.75 -7.13 11.67
C LEU A 309 -18.80 -5.62 11.41
N LEU A 310 -18.69 -5.18 10.16
CA LEU A 310 -18.80 -3.77 9.79
C LEU A 310 -20.20 -3.23 10.11
N VAL A 311 -21.25 -3.96 9.73
CA VAL A 311 -22.64 -3.60 10.03
C VAL A 311 -22.87 -3.56 11.54
N ALA A 312 -22.40 -4.56 12.28
CA ALA A 312 -22.52 -4.61 13.76
C ALA A 312 -21.79 -3.41 14.40
N GLY A 313 -20.57 -3.09 13.93
CA GLY A 313 -19.80 -1.97 14.42
C GLY A 313 -20.47 -0.62 14.17
N LEU A 314 -20.92 -0.37 12.94
CA LEU A 314 -21.64 0.85 12.58
C LEU A 314 -22.97 0.99 13.35
N SER A 315 -23.69 -0.13 13.54
CA SER A 315 -24.93 -0.15 14.33
C SER A 315 -24.68 0.16 15.80
N ALA A 316 -23.63 -0.40 16.39
CA ALA A 316 -23.25 -0.13 17.77
C ALA A 316 -22.76 1.31 17.97
N LEU A 317 -22.03 1.87 17.02
CA LEU A 317 -21.54 3.25 17.03
C LEU A 317 -22.64 4.31 16.98
N ARG A 318 -23.89 3.95 16.65
CA ARG A 318 -25.06 4.86 16.78
C ARG A 318 -25.25 5.34 18.22
N HIS A 319 -24.80 4.57 19.21
CA HIS A 319 -24.82 4.96 20.63
C HIS A 319 -23.62 5.86 21.03
N ARG A 320 -22.68 6.09 20.10
CA ARG A 320 -21.55 7.00 20.24
C ARG A 320 -21.46 7.90 19.00
N PRO A 321 -22.39 8.85 18.82
CA PRO A 321 -22.56 9.54 17.54
C PRO A 321 -21.32 10.31 17.11
N ASP A 322 -20.55 10.90 18.02
CA ASP A 322 -19.33 11.64 17.69
C ASP A 322 -18.23 10.73 17.17
N SER A 323 -17.93 9.65 17.89
CA SER A 323 -16.94 8.66 17.45
C SER A 323 -17.38 7.96 16.16
N GLY A 324 -18.66 7.61 16.08
CA GLY A 324 -19.25 6.99 14.90
C GLY A 324 -19.16 7.88 13.67
N ALA A 325 -19.49 9.16 13.80
CA ALA A 325 -19.37 10.13 12.71
C ALA A 325 -17.92 10.29 12.25
N LEU A 326 -16.97 10.43 13.17
CA LEU A 326 -15.55 10.58 12.83
C LEU A 326 -15.00 9.34 12.11
N LEU A 327 -15.26 8.14 12.64
CA LEU A 327 -14.79 6.88 12.04
C LEU A 327 -15.44 6.64 10.67
N ALA A 328 -16.76 6.91 10.54
CA ALA A 328 -17.46 6.77 9.27
C ALA A 328 -16.93 7.75 8.21
N LEU A 329 -16.77 9.03 8.55
CA LEU A 329 -16.17 10.03 7.66
C LEU A 329 -14.72 9.64 7.28
N TRP A 330 -13.95 9.14 8.22
CA TRP A 330 -12.56 8.71 7.96
C TRP A 330 -12.48 7.53 6.99
N VAL A 331 -13.49 6.64 6.96
CA VAL A 331 -13.56 5.57 5.95
C VAL A 331 -14.14 6.08 4.63
N VAL A 332 -15.29 6.75 4.68
CA VAL A 332 -16.09 7.05 3.48
C VAL A 332 -15.44 8.15 2.62
N VAL A 333 -14.95 9.23 3.25
CA VAL A 333 -14.43 10.39 2.50
C VAL A 333 -13.17 10.03 1.69
N PRO A 334 -12.14 9.38 2.26
CA PRO A 334 -10.99 9.00 1.46
C PRO A 334 -11.30 7.91 0.42
N LEU A 335 -12.16 6.94 0.74
CA LEU A 335 -12.55 5.89 -0.19
C LEU A 335 -13.22 6.46 -1.44
N LEU A 336 -14.25 7.28 -1.24
CA LEU A 336 -14.98 7.89 -2.35
C LEU A 336 -14.15 8.99 -3.04
N GLY A 337 -13.36 9.75 -2.28
CA GLY A 337 -12.48 10.78 -2.83
C GLY A 337 -11.42 10.21 -3.78
N VAL A 338 -10.70 9.18 -3.35
CA VAL A 338 -9.70 8.51 -4.22
C VAL A 338 -10.38 7.83 -5.40
N PHE A 339 -11.54 7.17 -5.20
CA PHE A 339 -12.31 6.57 -6.29
C PHE A 339 -12.73 7.63 -7.34
N ALA A 340 -13.27 8.76 -6.88
CA ALA A 340 -13.70 9.85 -7.76
C ALA A 340 -12.51 10.48 -8.50
N ILE A 341 -11.41 10.76 -7.80
CA ILE A 341 -10.17 11.30 -8.40
C ILE A 341 -9.63 10.32 -9.46
N ALA A 342 -9.54 9.04 -9.13
CA ALA A 342 -9.04 8.03 -10.07
C ALA A 342 -9.90 7.94 -11.32
N LYS A 343 -11.23 8.01 -11.17
CA LYS A 343 -12.17 7.99 -12.30
C LYS A 343 -12.15 9.27 -13.13
N LEU A 344 -12.11 10.45 -12.47
CA LEU A 344 -12.14 11.75 -13.16
C LEU A 344 -10.84 12.04 -13.90
N LEU A 345 -9.70 11.65 -13.33
CA LEU A 345 -8.38 11.87 -13.93
C LEU A 345 -7.90 10.70 -14.79
N ASN A 346 -8.70 9.63 -14.89
CA ASN A 346 -8.35 8.39 -15.59
C ASN A 346 -7.00 7.81 -15.17
N ILE A 347 -6.77 7.75 -13.85
CA ILE A 347 -5.56 7.19 -13.26
C ILE A 347 -5.84 5.87 -12.54
N TYR A 348 -4.80 5.08 -12.30
CA TYR A 348 -4.89 3.82 -11.58
C TYR A 348 -5.48 3.99 -10.19
N TYR A 349 -6.45 3.11 -9.86
CA TYR A 349 -6.86 2.88 -8.48
C TYR A 349 -6.06 1.72 -7.89
N VAL A 350 -5.30 1.99 -6.84
CA VAL A 350 -4.56 0.98 -6.11
C VAL A 350 -4.95 1.06 -4.63
N VAL A 351 -5.13 -0.08 -3.96
CA VAL A 351 -5.58 -0.13 -2.56
C VAL A 351 -4.68 0.68 -1.61
N ARG A 352 -3.37 0.75 -1.88
CA ARG A 352 -2.44 1.57 -1.09
C ARG A 352 -2.79 3.07 -1.09
N TYR A 353 -3.50 3.57 -2.10
CA TYR A 353 -3.92 4.98 -2.15
C TYR A 353 -5.03 5.30 -1.15
N VAL A 354 -5.81 4.31 -0.78
CA VAL A 354 -6.86 4.42 0.25
C VAL A 354 -6.47 3.76 1.58
N ALA A 355 -5.21 3.32 1.74
CA ALA A 355 -4.75 2.65 2.95
C ALA A 355 -5.02 3.46 4.24
N ILE A 356 -5.08 4.80 4.14
CA ILE A 356 -5.37 5.70 5.26
C ILE A 356 -6.69 5.41 5.98
N ILE A 357 -7.64 4.66 5.34
CA ILE A 357 -8.89 4.26 5.99
C ILE A 357 -8.73 3.02 6.88
N PHE A 358 -7.64 2.25 6.73
CA PHE A 358 -7.43 0.98 7.40
C PHE A 358 -7.58 1.04 8.92
N PRO A 359 -6.98 2.00 9.65
CA PRO A 359 -7.11 2.05 11.10
C PRO A 359 -8.57 2.28 11.56
N ALA A 360 -9.28 3.19 10.90
CA ALA A 360 -10.69 3.48 11.22
C ALA A 360 -11.57 2.25 10.92
N TYR A 361 -11.34 1.59 9.79
CA TYR A 361 -12.05 0.35 9.43
C TYR A 361 -11.88 -0.72 10.50
N VAL A 362 -10.63 -1.02 10.92
CA VAL A 362 -10.38 -2.04 11.95
C VAL A 362 -10.97 -1.63 13.31
N MET A 363 -10.96 -0.35 13.67
CA MET A 363 -11.62 0.14 14.89
C MET A 363 -13.13 -0.11 14.86
N ILE A 364 -13.79 0.08 13.71
CA ILE A 364 -15.23 -0.22 13.55
C ILE A 364 -15.47 -1.73 13.73
N LEU A 365 -14.65 -2.59 13.11
CA LEU A 365 -14.77 -4.04 13.26
C LEU A 365 -14.59 -4.48 14.72
N ALA A 366 -13.56 -3.98 15.38
CA ALA A 366 -13.26 -4.29 16.78
C ALA A 366 -14.41 -3.86 17.71
N TYR A 367 -14.99 -2.68 17.47
CA TYR A 367 -16.16 -2.21 18.22
C TYR A 367 -17.39 -3.08 17.94
N GLY A 368 -17.56 -3.55 16.69
CA GLY A 368 -18.57 -4.51 16.31
C GLY A 368 -18.46 -5.83 17.09
N ILE A 369 -17.25 -6.39 17.18
CA ILE A 369 -17.00 -7.60 17.99
C ILE A 369 -17.34 -7.35 19.47
N ALA A 370 -16.87 -6.22 20.02
CA ALA A 370 -17.06 -5.87 21.43
C ALA A 370 -18.53 -5.61 21.79
N SER A 371 -19.40 -5.27 20.82
CA SER A 371 -20.82 -4.95 21.04
C SER A 371 -21.69 -6.17 21.36
N PHE A 372 -21.23 -7.38 21.04
CA PHE A 372 -21.98 -8.60 21.36
C PHE A 372 -22.01 -8.84 22.88
N ARG A 373 -23.19 -9.11 23.43
CA ARG A 373 -23.37 -9.31 24.89
C ARG A 373 -22.72 -10.60 25.40
N ARG A 374 -22.72 -11.67 24.58
CA ARG A 374 -22.18 -12.98 24.96
C ARG A 374 -20.69 -13.02 24.69
N VAL A 375 -19.90 -13.16 25.75
CA VAL A 375 -18.42 -13.22 25.68
C VAL A 375 -17.95 -14.37 24.78
N GLY A 376 -18.63 -15.51 24.78
CA GLY A 376 -18.32 -16.64 23.89
C GLY A 376 -18.43 -16.28 22.40
N ILE A 377 -19.43 -15.46 22.00
CA ILE A 377 -19.54 -14.97 20.62
C ILE A 377 -18.35 -14.07 20.28
N GLN A 378 -17.92 -13.22 21.20
CA GLN A 378 -16.76 -12.35 20.96
C GLN A 378 -15.48 -13.16 20.75
N PHE A 379 -15.23 -14.17 21.59
CA PHE A 379 -14.07 -15.07 21.40
C PHE A 379 -14.15 -15.84 20.09
N MET A 380 -15.33 -16.32 19.71
CA MET A 380 -15.54 -16.99 18.43
C MET A 380 -15.24 -16.06 17.25
N LEU A 381 -15.73 -14.83 17.28
CA LEU A 381 -15.48 -13.84 16.21
C LEU A 381 -14.01 -13.41 16.14
N VAL A 382 -13.36 -13.17 17.28
CA VAL A 382 -11.92 -12.91 17.34
C VAL A 382 -11.14 -14.09 16.79
N GLY A 383 -11.48 -15.32 17.21
CA GLY A 383 -10.88 -16.55 16.72
C GLY A 383 -11.04 -16.71 15.19
N ALA A 384 -12.24 -16.42 14.66
CA ALA A 384 -12.48 -16.44 13.21
C ALA A 384 -11.63 -15.43 12.45
N VAL A 385 -11.52 -14.19 12.93
CA VAL A 385 -10.66 -13.16 12.30
C VAL A 385 -9.19 -13.57 12.38
N LEU A 386 -8.72 -14.05 13.54
CA LEU A 386 -7.34 -14.50 13.70
C LEU A 386 -7.03 -15.75 12.85
N ALA A 387 -8.00 -16.64 12.63
CA ALA A 387 -7.85 -17.76 11.71
C ALA A 387 -7.69 -17.30 10.25
N VAL A 388 -8.47 -16.30 9.83
CA VAL A 388 -8.30 -15.66 8.51
C VAL A 388 -6.93 -15.00 8.39
N HIS A 389 -6.50 -14.24 9.40
CA HIS A 389 -5.17 -13.61 9.42
C HIS A 389 -4.06 -14.67 9.35
N GLY A 390 -4.16 -15.74 10.16
CA GLY A 390 -3.20 -16.84 10.16
C GLY A 390 -3.11 -17.55 8.81
N ALA A 391 -4.25 -17.87 8.20
CA ALA A 391 -4.30 -18.50 6.88
C ALA A 391 -3.70 -17.60 5.79
N ALA A 392 -4.01 -16.30 5.81
CA ALA A 392 -3.45 -15.35 4.88
C ALA A 392 -1.94 -15.17 5.06
N LEU A 393 -1.45 -15.09 6.31
CA LEU A 393 0.00 -15.00 6.59
C LEU A 393 0.74 -16.29 6.25
N ALA A 394 0.15 -17.46 6.51
CA ALA A 394 0.72 -18.74 6.10
C ALA A 394 0.89 -18.81 4.57
N ASN A 395 -0.14 -18.39 3.84
CA ASN A 395 -0.02 -18.27 2.38
C ASN A 395 1.04 -17.26 1.95
N TYR A 396 1.11 -16.11 2.61
CA TYR A 396 2.10 -15.08 2.29
C TYR A 396 3.54 -15.56 2.45
N TYR A 397 3.81 -16.33 3.52
CA TYR A 397 5.16 -16.79 3.81
C TYR A 397 5.57 -18.07 3.05
N TYR A 398 4.62 -18.96 2.78
CA TYR A 398 4.95 -20.31 2.33
C TYR A 398 4.37 -20.71 0.98
N ASN A 399 3.37 -19.98 0.45
CA ASN A 399 2.72 -20.38 -0.80
C ASN A 399 3.26 -19.57 -1.99
N PRO A 400 4.00 -20.21 -2.94
CA PRO A 400 4.59 -19.53 -4.09
C PRO A 400 3.59 -18.78 -4.98
N ARG A 401 2.30 -19.16 -4.92
CA ARG A 401 1.22 -18.48 -5.65
C ARG A 401 1.08 -17.01 -5.27
N TYR A 402 1.34 -16.68 -3.98
CA TYR A 402 1.22 -15.33 -3.45
C TYR A 402 2.58 -14.64 -3.26
N ALA A 403 3.68 -15.34 -3.54
CA ALA A 403 5.01 -14.75 -3.48
C ALA A 403 5.17 -13.68 -4.57
N ARG A 404 6.00 -12.70 -4.31
CA ARG A 404 6.42 -11.69 -5.30
C ARG A 404 7.29 -12.34 -6.39
N GLU A 405 7.63 -11.57 -7.41
CA GLU A 405 8.50 -12.02 -8.49
C GLU A 405 9.91 -12.33 -7.94
N ASP A 406 10.37 -13.58 -8.13
CA ASP A 406 11.72 -13.99 -7.67
C ASP A 406 12.77 -13.65 -8.72
N THR A 407 13.04 -12.36 -8.84
CA THR A 407 14.05 -11.85 -9.76
C THR A 407 15.48 -12.17 -9.31
N ARG A 408 15.70 -12.41 -8.01
CA ARG A 408 17.00 -12.83 -7.46
C ARG A 408 17.39 -14.21 -7.96
N ALA A 409 16.51 -15.21 -7.81
CA ALA A 409 16.79 -16.55 -8.30
C ALA A 409 16.92 -16.60 -9.83
N ALA A 410 16.07 -15.86 -10.56
CA ALA A 410 16.20 -15.76 -12.01
C ALA A 410 17.54 -15.14 -12.45
N ALA A 411 17.99 -14.08 -11.78
CA ALA A 411 19.27 -13.45 -12.04
C ALA A 411 20.47 -14.37 -11.73
N GLN A 412 20.42 -15.12 -10.63
CA GLN A 412 21.44 -16.11 -10.28
C GLN A 412 21.51 -17.24 -11.32
N PHE A 413 20.34 -17.73 -11.77
CA PHE A 413 20.29 -18.73 -12.83
C PHE A 413 20.92 -18.21 -14.12
N LEU A 414 20.54 -17.01 -14.57
CA LEU A 414 21.13 -16.37 -15.76
C LEU A 414 22.63 -16.14 -15.60
N THR A 415 23.11 -15.70 -14.44
CA THR A 415 24.54 -15.51 -14.16
C THR A 415 25.32 -16.82 -14.30
N SER A 416 24.70 -17.96 -13.97
CA SER A 416 25.34 -19.29 -14.09
C SER A 416 25.28 -19.89 -15.51
N LYS A 417 24.33 -19.47 -16.35
CA LYS A 417 24.02 -20.11 -17.62
C LYS A 417 24.33 -19.26 -18.86
N ALA A 418 24.13 -17.94 -18.78
CA ALA A 418 24.35 -17.05 -19.90
C ALA A 418 25.84 -16.80 -20.13
N ARG A 419 26.25 -16.81 -21.39
CA ARG A 419 27.63 -16.55 -21.83
C ARG A 419 27.77 -15.08 -22.21
N SER A 420 28.96 -14.51 -22.17
CA SER A 420 29.20 -13.10 -22.49
C SER A 420 28.65 -12.63 -23.85
N GLN A 421 28.58 -13.54 -24.82
CA GLN A 421 28.06 -13.28 -26.16
C GLN A 421 26.53 -13.51 -26.32
N ASP A 422 25.88 -14.08 -25.28
CA ASP A 422 24.44 -14.26 -25.29
C ASP A 422 23.74 -12.89 -25.08
N LEU A 423 22.52 -12.75 -25.57
CA LEU A 423 21.64 -11.63 -25.30
C LEU A 423 20.53 -12.04 -24.32
N ILE A 424 20.23 -11.20 -23.35
CA ILE A 424 19.10 -11.40 -22.43
C ILE A 424 18.03 -10.36 -22.75
N LEU A 425 16.94 -10.81 -23.37
CA LEU A 425 15.76 -10.00 -23.69
C LEU A 425 14.79 -10.07 -22.50
N VAL A 426 14.45 -8.92 -21.91
CA VAL A 426 13.53 -8.84 -20.77
C VAL A 426 12.20 -8.26 -21.21
N VAL A 427 11.12 -9.01 -21.03
CA VAL A 427 9.75 -8.61 -21.36
C VAL A 427 8.97 -8.32 -20.09
N GLY A 428 8.51 -7.09 -19.92
CA GLY A 428 7.77 -6.60 -18.78
C GLY A 428 8.63 -5.72 -17.86
N THR A 429 8.58 -6.00 -16.58
CA THR A 429 9.30 -5.22 -15.56
C THR A 429 10.81 -5.52 -15.54
N VAL A 430 11.62 -4.53 -15.81
CA VAL A 430 13.08 -4.71 -16.01
C VAL A 430 13.91 -4.33 -14.76
N SER A 431 13.46 -3.36 -13.99
CA SER A 431 14.30 -2.60 -13.03
C SER A 431 14.97 -3.43 -11.94
N SER A 432 14.32 -4.48 -11.42
CA SER A 432 14.89 -5.28 -10.32
C SER A 432 15.89 -6.36 -10.77
N LEU A 433 15.80 -6.82 -12.03
CA LEU A 433 16.69 -7.88 -12.54
C LEU A 433 18.16 -7.45 -12.61
N PRO A 434 18.53 -6.24 -13.15
CA PRO A 434 19.92 -5.77 -13.17
C PRO A 434 20.55 -5.64 -11.78
N HIS A 435 19.74 -5.38 -10.74
CA HIS A 435 20.23 -5.28 -9.37
C HIS A 435 20.86 -6.58 -8.87
N TYR A 436 20.32 -7.73 -9.27
CA TYR A 436 20.79 -9.06 -8.84
C TYR A 436 21.69 -9.75 -9.87
N TYR A 437 21.60 -9.38 -11.14
CA TYR A 437 22.39 -10.00 -12.20
C TYR A 437 23.87 -9.60 -12.10
N ARG A 438 24.76 -10.59 -12.14
CA ARG A 438 26.22 -10.41 -12.04
C ARG A 438 26.97 -10.98 -13.24
N GLY A 439 26.26 -11.41 -14.28
CA GLY A 439 26.87 -11.90 -15.52
C GLY A 439 27.33 -10.77 -16.44
N SER A 440 27.97 -11.13 -17.54
CA SER A 440 28.50 -10.20 -18.54
C SER A 440 27.62 -10.05 -19.78
N SER A 441 26.55 -10.86 -19.91
CA SER A 441 25.61 -10.76 -21.05
C SER A 441 24.79 -9.48 -20.96
N PRO A 442 24.57 -8.75 -22.08
CA PRO A 442 23.74 -7.56 -22.09
C PRO A 442 22.28 -7.88 -21.77
N LEU A 443 21.69 -7.05 -20.90
CA LEU A 443 20.25 -7.05 -20.59
C LEU A 443 19.57 -6.00 -21.49
N VAL A 444 18.67 -6.44 -22.37
CA VAL A 444 17.94 -5.55 -23.27
C VAL A 444 16.45 -5.60 -22.93
N PRO A 445 15.85 -4.46 -22.56
CA PRO A 445 14.41 -4.40 -22.35
C PRO A 445 13.67 -4.50 -23.68
N PHE A 446 12.61 -5.30 -23.71
CA PHE A 446 11.64 -5.25 -24.79
C PHE A 446 10.84 -3.95 -24.70
N VAL A 447 10.84 -3.16 -25.78
CA VAL A 447 10.13 -1.88 -25.82
C VAL A 447 8.93 -2.03 -26.77
N THR A 448 7.74 -1.63 -26.30
CA THR A 448 6.50 -1.69 -27.07
C THR A 448 6.47 -0.70 -28.25
N PRO A 449 5.70 -0.99 -29.33
CA PRO A 449 5.71 -0.22 -30.57
C PRO A 449 5.23 1.24 -30.50
N ASN A 450 4.60 1.68 -29.41
CA ASN A 450 3.99 3.02 -29.31
C ASN A 450 4.97 4.20 -29.33
N GLY A 451 6.28 3.95 -29.42
CA GLY A 451 7.33 4.97 -29.53
C GLY A 451 8.05 5.01 -30.89
N GLY A 452 7.40 4.56 -31.98
CA GLY A 452 8.03 4.48 -33.33
C GLY A 452 8.82 3.19 -33.57
N TRP A 453 8.61 2.19 -32.73
CA TRP A 453 9.28 0.92 -32.74
C TRP A 453 8.59 -0.10 -33.66
N ARG A 454 9.37 -1.01 -34.20
CA ARG A 454 8.95 -2.12 -35.05
C ARG A 454 8.04 -3.11 -34.29
N SER A 455 7.33 -3.96 -35.03
CA SER A 455 6.52 -5.02 -34.43
C SER A 455 7.39 -5.96 -33.53
N PRO A 456 6.78 -6.67 -32.56
CA PRO A 456 7.50 -7.67 -31.78
C PRO A 456 8.25 -8.68 -32.65
N GLU A 457 7.63 -9.08 -33.77
CA GLU A 457 8.17 -10.04 -34.73
C GLU A 457 9.43 -9.49 -35.45
N GLU A 458 9.44 -8.19 -35.78
CA GLU A 458 10.59 -7.55 -36.41
C GLU A 458 11.75 -7.40 -35.43
N GLN A 459 11.49 -6.99 -34.17
CA GLN A 459 12.52 -6.90 -33.15
C GLN A 459 13.14 -8.27 -32.87
N VAL A 460 12.33 -9.31 -32.71
CA VAL A 460 12.82 -10.68 -32.50
C VAL A 460 13.63 -11.14 -33.69
N ARG A 461 13.20 -10.87 -34.93
CA ARG A 461 13.95 -11.25 -36.14
C ARG A 461 15.32 -10.59 -36.19
N GLU A 462 15.40 -9.32 -35.87
CA GLU A 462 16.66 -8.57 -35.84
C GLU A 462 17.61 -9.11 -34.77
N LEU A 463 17.10 -9.30 -33.54
CA LEU A 463 17.90 -9.83 -32.43
C LEU A 463 18.37 -11.26 -32.67
N SER A 464 17.50 -12.12 -33.22
CA SER A 464 17.83 -13.51 -33.53
C SER A 464 18.81 -13.65 -34.70
N ALA A 465 18.86 -12.70 -35.63
CA ALA A 465 19.83 -12.72 -36.73
C ALA A 465 21.26 -12.42 -36.27
N HIS A 466 21.45 -11.70 -35.15
CA HIS A 466 22.74 -11.25 -34.67
C HIS A 466 23.28 -12.07 -33.48
N HIS A 467 22.48 -13.00 -32.92
CA HIS A 467 22.86 -13.79 -31.76
C HIS A 467 22.55 -15.27 -31.95
N ASP A 468 23.56 -16.12 -31.81
CA ASP A 468 23.39 -17.58 -31.85
C ASP A 468 22.58 -18.13 -30.69
N ARG A 469 22.61 -17.42 -29.55
CA ARG A 469 21.90 -17.78 -28.34
C ARG A 469 21.28 -16.55 -27.69
N LEU A 470 20.00 -16.71 -27.27
CA LEU A 470 19.21 -15.66 -26.66
C LEU A 470 18.46 -16.21 -25.44
N TRP A 471 18.41 -15.42 -24.39
CA TRP A 471 17.59 -15.68 -23.22
C TRP A 471 16.39 -14.73 -23.21
N LEU A 472 15.18 -15.28 -23.05
CA LEU A 472 13.96 -14.50 -22.81
C LEU A 472 13.61 -14.58 -21.33
N VAL A 473 13.49 -13.43 -20.69
CA VAL A 473 12.99 -13.29 -19.31
C VAL A 473 11.65 -12.59 -19.32
N GLN A 474 10.63 -13.22 -18.80
CA GLN A 474 9.29 -12.67 -18.68
C GLN A 474 8.98 -12.36 -17.23
N ILE A 475 8.80 -11.06 -16.92
CA ILE A 475 8.42 -10.54 -15.60
C ILE A 475 7.18 -9.68 -15.80
N ARG A 476 6.00 -10.12 -15.33
CA ARG A 476 4.72 -9.42 -15.60
C ARG A 476 4.49 -9.13 -17.09
N PRO A 477 4.60 -10.12 -17.99
CA PRO A 477 4.52 -9.88 -19.43
C PRO A 477 3.18 -9.24 -19.86
N TRP A 478 2.11 -9.40 -19.06
CA TRP A 478 0.81 -8.77 -19.33
C TRP A 478 0.85 -7.24 -19.37
N GLN A 479 1.91 -6.60 -18.90
CA GLN A 479 2.07 -5.14 -18.95
C GLN A 479 2.45 -4.63 -20.34
N VAL A 480 3.27 -5.39 -21.08
CA VAL A 480 3.84 -4.94 -22.37
C VAL A 480 3.60 -5.91 -23.53
N ASP A 481 3.41 -7.19 -23.24
CA ASP A 481 3.17 -8.26 -24.24
C ASP A 481 2.10 -9.25 -23.75
N ARG A 482 0.88 -8.76 -23.53
CA ARG A 482 -0.24 -9.56 -23.04
C ARG A 482 -0.58 -10.74 -23.93
N ALA A 483 -0.42 -10.58 -25.25
CA ALA A 483 -0.70 -11.61 -26.25
C ALA A 483 0.43 -12.65 -26.39
N GLY A 484 1.57 -12.49 -25.70
CA GLY A 484 2.71 -13.39 -25.77
C GLY A 484 3.41 -13.43 -27.14
N LYS A 485 3.30 -12.34 -27.92
CA LYS A 485 3.83 -12.27 -29.29
C LYS A 485 5.34 -12.42 -29.35
N VAL A 486 6.06 -11.87 -28.36
CA VAL A 486 7.53 -11.97 -28.29
C VAL A 486 7.96 -13.42 -28.16
N LYS A 487 7.34 -14.17 -27.25
CA LYS A 487 7.63 -15.59 -27.08
C LYS A 487 7.28 -16.39 -28.32
N THR A 488 6.10 -16.15 -28.91
CA THR A 488 5.66 -16.82 -30.16
C THR A 488 6.61 -16.55 -31.31
N ALA A 489 7.09 -15.32 -31.46
CA ALA A 489 8.06 -14.96 -32.49
C ALA A 489 9.41 -15.66 -32.28
N LEU A 490 9.90 -15.75 -31.02
CA LEU A 490 11.12 -16.49 -30.70
C LEU A 490 10.98 -17.99 -30.93
N ASP A 491 9.86 -18.61 -30.55
CA ASP A 491 9.58 -20.03 -30.79
C ASP A 491 9.57 -20.36 -32.32
N SER A 492 9.17 -19.39 -33.12
CA SER A 492 9.18 -19.52 -34.59
C SER A 492 10.58 -19.35 -35.20
N ALA A 493 11.35 -18.39 -34.70
CA ALA A 493 12.68 -18.03 -35.22
C ALA A 493 13.81 -18.93 -34.70
N MET A 494 13.76 -19.37 -33.44
CA MET A 494 14.81 -20.09 -32.76
C MET A 494 14.28 -21.39 -32.12
N ALA A 495 15.18 -22.29 -31.75
CA ALA A 495 14.86 -23.49 -30.99
C ALA A 495 14.91 -23.21 -29.49
N ASN A 496 13.83 -23.48 -28.76
CA ASN A 496 13.81 -23.43 -27.31
C ASN A 496 14.59 -24.63 -26.76
N ILE A 497 15.65 -24.36 -25.98
CA ILE A 497 16.55 -25.37 -25.44
C ILE A 497 16.48 -25.51 -23.93
N GLU A 498 15.92 -24.53 -23.23
CA GLU A 498 15.84 -24.52 -21.76
C GLU A 498 14.66 -23.66 -21.29
N HIS A 499 13.92 -24.13 -20.31
CA HIS A 499 12.87 -23.35 -19.64
C HIS A 499 12.97 -23.56 -18.15
N GLN A 500 13.12 -22.45 -17.40
CA GLN A 500 13.13 -22.44 -15.94
C GLN A 500 12.08 -21.46 -15.43
N ARG A 501 11.26 -21.95 -14.49
CA ARG A 501 10.20 -21.15 -13.87
C ARG A 501 10.58 -20.81 -12.42
N PHE A 502 10.46 -19.54 -12.09
CA PHE A 502 10.55 -19.01 -10.72
C PHE A 502 9.21 -18.38 -10.36
N SER A 503 9.02 -17.99 -9.09
CA SER A 503 7.79 -17.29 -8.71
C SER A 503 7.65 -16.00 -9.54
N GLY A 504 6.64 -15.95 -10.41
CA GLY A 504 6.34 -14.79 -11.25
C GLY A 504 7.38 -14.40 -12.31
N VAL A 505 8.37 -15.24 -12.55
CA VAL A 505 9.40 -15.04 -13.58
C VAL A 505 9.58 -16.33 -14.36
N ASP A 506 9.43 -16.26 -15.68
CA ASP A 506 9.75 -17.33 -16.60
C ASP A 506 11.02 -16.99 -17.39
N VAL A 507 11.96 -17.92 -17.46
CA VAL A 507 13.23 -17.78 -18.20
C VAL A 507 13.32 -18.87 -19.26
N TYR A 508 13.48 -18.48 -20.52
CA TYR A 508 13.61 -19.38 -21.66
C TYR A 508 14.96 -19.18 -22.34
N GLY A 509 15.68 -20.25 -22.59
CA GLY A 509 16.89 -20.26 -23.40
C GLY A 509 16.60 -20.67 -24.85
N TYR A 510 17.07 -19.90 -25.79
CA TYR A 510 16.92 -20.13 -27.23
C TYR A 510 18.28 -20.27 -27.90
N LYS A 511 18.30 -21.07 -28.98
CA LYS A 511 19.46 -21.23 -29.86
C LYS A 511 19.00 -21.21 -31.32
N GLN A 512 19.84 -20.76 -32.23
CA GLN A 512 19.53 -20.79 -33.67
C GLN A 512 19.14 -22.22 -34.14
N LYS A 513 18.10 -22.32 -34.95
CA LYS A 513 17.70 -23.57 -35.62
C LYS A 513 18.82 -23.92 -36.59
N LYS A 514 19.36 -25.14 -36.48
CA LYS A 514 20.30 -25.67 -37.46
C LYS A 514 19.62 -25.94 -38.79
#